data_b4f9128f7beb9586bfce357bab58ce1e
#
_entry.id   b4f9128f7beb9586bfce357bab58ce1e
#
_cell.length_a   1.000
_cell.length_b   1.000
_cell.length_c   1.000
_cell.angle_alpha   90.00
_cell.angle_beta   90.00
_cell.angle_gamma   90.00
#
_symmetry.space_group_name_H-M   'P 1'
#
loop_
_entity.id
_entity.type
_entity.pdbx_description
1 polymer ?
#
loop_
_entity_poly.entity_id
_entity_poly.type
_entity_poly.pdbx_seq_one_letter_code
_entity_poly.pdbx_strand_id
1 'polypeptide(L)'
;LCAGIKLREKGQDDFLIFDREPRVGGTWQRNTYPGLECDVASTLYCYSFAPNPDWSGLYPPQAEIREYLERVAHDHGLEPHLRLGVAVASAQWDEARARWRLVLSDGQEVESQFVISAVGLFGAPVTPEIAGLDAFEGTVFHSAEWNHDHDLHGERVAVIGSAASAVQFVPEIAPETEQLHVFQRTPNWIPPKQSEPYTEEQKETFRRQPELLAEARENLFNLIETVLNYLEPGGLQMAEDAAREAFEVVEDPEVRKKLTPDHPMGAKRPLASSKYLQTFNRQNVELVTEPITEVTANEVVTADGAKRAVDTIILATGYETQKFLSVVDVTGRDGLKIGDAWEKGPEAYFGVTTSG
;
A
#
# COMPACT_ATOMS: atom_id res chain seq x y z
N LEU A 1 0.11 -4.45 -16.58
CA LEU A 1 -0.03 -3.51 -17.72
C LEU A 1 1.32 -3.29 -18.43
N CYS A 2 2.37 -2.79 -17.75
CA CYS A 2 3.65 -2.46 -18.39
C CYS A 2 4.21 -3.60 -19.26
N ALA A 3 4.24 -4.83 -18.75
CA ALA A 3 4.72 -6.00 -19.51
C ALA A 3 3.88 -6.22 -20.78
N GLY A 4 2.55 -6.15 -20.70
CA GLY A 4 1.67 -6.30 -21.86
C GLY A 4 1.89 -5.22 -22.93
N ILE A 5 2.04 -3.95 -22.49
CA ILE A 5 2.35 -2.85 -23.40
C ILE A 5 3.68 -3.11 -24.12
N LYS A 6 4.73 -3.51 -23.38
CA LYS A 6 6.05 -3.77 -23.97
C LYS A 6 6.08 -5.01 -24.86
N LEU A 7 5.26 -6.02 -24.60
CA LEU A 7 5.07 -7.14 -25.50
C LEU A 7 4.44 -6.70 -26.83
N ARG A 8 3.39 -5.91 -26.78
CA ARG A 8 2.73 -5.36 -28.00
C ARG A 8 3.67 -4.47 -28.81
N GLU A 9 4.45 -3.60 -28.17
CA GLU A 9 5.49 -2.79 -28.86
C GLU A 9 6.50 -3.67 -29.59
N LYS A 10 6.69 -4.92 -29.16
CA LYS A 10 7.55 -5.92 -29.82
C LYS A 10 6.82 -6.80 -30.83
N GLY A 11 5.55 -6.55 -31.09
CA GLY A 11 4.73 -7.36 -32.01
C GLY A 11 4.31 -8.71 -31.42
N GLN A 12 4.31 -8.85 -30.11
CA GLN A 12 3.85 -10.05 -29.41
C GLN A 12 2.45 -9.79 -28.86
N ASP A 13 1.44 -10.34 -29.51
CA ASP A 13 0.03 -10.19 -29.12
C ASP A 13 -0.59 -11.48 -28.55
N ASP A 14 0.16 -12.59 -28.52
CA ASP A 14 -0.28 -13.88 -27.94
C ASP A 14 0.02 -13.93 -26.44
N PHE A 15 -0.74 -13.18 -25.65
CA PHE A 15 -0.67 -13.20 -24.19
C PHE A 15 -2.02 -12.86 -23.54
N LEU A 16 -2.19 -13.25 -22.27
CA LEU A 16 -3.32 -12.88 -21.42
C LEU A 16 -2.78 -12.28 -20.11
N ILE A 17 -3.57 -11.35 -19.55
CA ILE A 17 -3.30 -10.72 -18.26
C ILE A 17 -4.48 -11.06 -17.34
N PHE A 18 -4.20 -11.82 -16.28
CA PHE A 18 -5.18 -12.16 -15.26
C PHE A 18 -5.06 -11.24 -14.06
N ASP A 19 -6.17 -10.78 -13.53
CA ASP A 19 -6.25 -10.09 -12.25
C ASP A 19 -7.50 -10.55 -11.50
N ARG A 20 -7.37 -10.82 -10.20
CA ARG A 20 -8.50 -11.21 -9.35
C ARG A 20 -9.48 -10.05 -9.12
N GLU A 21 -9.01 -8.82 -9.24
CA GLU A 21 -9.85 -7.64 -9.10
C GLU A 21 -10.74 -7.45 -10.34
N PRO A 22 -11.95 -6.91 -10.18
CA PRO A 22 -12.89 -6.72 -11.29
C PRO A 22 -12.51 -5.58 -12.23
N ARG A 23 -11.53 -4.78 -11.84
CA ARG A 23 -11.04 -3.61 -12.60
C ARG A 23 -9.52 -3.55 -12.55
N VAL A 24 -8.95 -2.85 -13.51
CA VAL A 24 -7.53 -2.51 -13.52
C VAL A 24 -7.19 -1.57 -12.36
N GLY A 25 -5.99 -1.72 -11.78
CA GLY A 25 -5.51 -0.82 -10.73
C GLY A 25 -4.69 -1.50 -9.63
N GLY A 26 -4.83 -2.81 -9.44
CA GLY A 26 -4.11 -3.56 -8.41
C GLY A 26 -4.32 -2.95 -7.01
N THR A 27 -3.25 -2.48 -6.37
CA THR A 27 -3.30 -1.81 -5.05
C THR A 27 -4.30 -0.66 -5.01
N TRP A 28 -4.39 0.12 -6.08
CA TRP A 28 -5.26 1.30 -6.20
C TRP A 28 -6.71 0.95 -6.53
N GLN A 29 -7.00 -0.26 -6.94
CA GLN A 29 -8.34 -0.81 -7.05
C GLN A 29 -8.79 -1.43 -5.73
N ARG A 30 -7.90 -2.17 -5.06
CA ARG A 30 -8.25 -2.93 -3.85
C ARG A 30 -8.39 -2.06 -2.61
N ASN A 31 -7.48 -1.11 -2.41
CA ASN A 31 -7.52 -0.22 -1.25
C ASN A 31 -8.36 1.01 -1.55
N THR A 32 -9.33 1.28 -0.68
CA THR A 32 -10.32 2.35 -0.87
C THR A 32 -10.62 3.11 0.42
N TYR A 33 -9.79 2.97 1.46
CA TYR A 33 -9.98 3.67 2.72
C TYR A 33 -9.89 5.19 2.55
N PRO A 34 -10.57 5.98 3.40
CA PRO A 34 -10.55 7.44 3.35
C PRO A 34 -9.14 8.02 3.42
N GLY A 35 -8.88 9.07 2.66
CA GLY A 35 -7.58 9.74 2.63
C GLY A 35 -6.47 8.98 1.91
N LEU A 36 -6.78 7.86 1.23
CA LEU A 36 -5.78 7.10 0.47
C LEU A 36 -5.23 7.93 -0.69
N GLU A 37 -3.95 8.22 -0.61
CA GLU A 37 -3.19 8.92 -1.64
C GLU A 37 -1.78 8.33 -1.79
N CYS A 38 -1.11 8.65 -2.90
CA CYS A 38 0.27 8.23 -3.09
C CYS A 38 1.23 9.05 -2.19
N ASP A 39 2.28 8.41 -1.72
CA ASP A 39 3.39 9.04 -0.99
C ASP A 39 4.62 9.28 -1.89
N VAL A 40 4.51 8.94 -3.17
CA VAL A 40 5.48 9.24 -4.23
C VAL A 40 4.85 10.26 -5.17
N ALA A 41 5.63 11.25 -5.56
CA ALA A 41 5.15 12.32 -6.42
C ALA A 41 4.64 11.82 -7.77
N SER A 42 3.56 12.40 -8.24
CA SER A 42 2.80 12.03 -9.44
C SER A 42 3.67 11.94 -10.70
N THR A 43 4.66 12.81 -10.84
CA THR A 43 5.61 12.80 -11.96
C THR A 43 6.51 11.58 -11.99
N LEU A 44 6.76 10.93 -10.84
CA LEU A 44 7.47 9.66 -10.73
C LEU A 44 6.53 8.46 -10.72
N TYR A 45 5.34 8.60 -10.09
CA TYR A 45 4.38 7.52 -9.95
C TYR A 45 3.47 7.36 -11.19
N CYS A 46 4.07 7.45 -12.35
CA CYS A 46 3.45 7.17 -13.65
C CYS A 46 4.44 6.44 -14.55
N TYR A 47 3.95 5.79 -15.59
CA TYR A 47 4.84 5.20 -16.59
C TYR A 47 5.60 6.29 -17.34
N SER A 48 6.92 6.11 -17.52
CA SER A 48 7.76 7.08 -18.22
C SER A 48 7.35 7.28 -19.70
N PHE A 49 6.70 6.27 -20.28
CA PHE A 49 6.17 6.28 -21.64
C PHE A 49 4.72 6.78 -21.74
N ALA A 50 4.05 7.01 -20.62
CA ALA A 50 2.69 7.53 -20.55
C ALA A 50 2.57 8.58 -19.43
N PRO A 51 3.27 9.73 -19.54
CA PRO A 51 3.19 10.79 -18.55
C PRO A 51 1.76 11.38 -18.51
N ASN A 52 1.33 11.83 -17.34
CA ASN A 52 0.04 12.48 -17.17
C ASN A 52 0.23 13.95 -16.77
N PRO A 53 -0.16 14.92 -17.61
CA PRO A 53 -0.07 16.35 -17.29
C PRO A 53 -1.21 16.85 -16.40
N ASP A 54 -2.24 16.02 -16.17
CA ASP A 54 -3.53 16.42 -15.60
C ASP A 54 -3.68 16.03 -14.13
N TRP A 55 -2.60 15.58 -13.47
CA TRP A 55 -2.65 15.27 -12.05
C TRP A 55 -3.22 16.42 -11.24
N SER A 56 -4.06 16.12 -10.23
CA SER A 56 -4.62 17.13 -9.33
C SER A 56 -3.55 17.83 -8.48
N GLY A 57 -2.44 17.18 -8.21
CA GLY A 57 -1.35 17.69 -7.40
C GLY A 57 -0.12 16.79 -7.39
N LEU A 58 0.81 17.13 -6.53
CA LEU A 58 2.08 16.39 -6.40
C LEU A 58 1.83 14.95 -5.90
N TYR A 59 0.87 14.73 -5.02
CA TYR A 59 0.51 13.43 -4.48
C TYR A 59 -0.95 13.11 -4.84
N PRO A 60 -1.17 12.32 -5.88
CA PRO A 60 -2.53 12.07 -6.38
C PRO A 60 -3.29 11.11 -5.46
N PRO A 61 -4.61 11.32 -5.29
CA PRO A 61 -5.48 10.40 -4.56
C PRO A 61 -5.67 9.08 -5.32
N GLN A 62 -6.08 8.07 -4.60
CA GLN A 62 -6.29 6.70 -5.09
C GLN A 62 -7.14 6.64 -6.37
N ALA A 63 -8.26 7.34 -6.39
CA ALA A 63 -9.20 7.30 -7.52
C ALA A 63 -8.52 7.79 -8.82
N GLU A 64 -7.73 8.85 -8.73
CA GLU A 64 -7.04 9.43 -9.88
C GLU A 64 -5.94 8.50 -10.43
N ILE A 65 -5.23 7.79 -9.54
CA ILE A 65 -4.23 6.80 -9.97
C ILE A 65 -4.91 5.61 -10.64
N ARG A 66 -6.03 5.13 -10.11
CA ARG A 66 -6.80 4.06 -10.72
C ARG A 66 -7.28 4.47 -12.12
N GLU A 67 -7.87 5.65 -12.25
CA GLU A 67 -8.32 6.18 -13.54
C GLU A 67 -7.17 6.35 -14.54
N TYR A 68 -6.01 6.79 -14.09
CA TYR A 68 -4.79 6.83 -14.89
C TYR A 68 -4.42 5.44 -15.43
N LEU A 69 -4.42 4.41 -14.58
CA LEU A 69 -4.07 3.04 -14.97
C LEU A 69 -5.11 2.44 -15.94
N GLU A 70 -6.39 2.72 -15.75
CA GLU A 70 -7.45 2.33 -16.67
C GLU A 70 -7.29 3.00 -18.04
N ARG A 71 -7.03 4.31 -18.05
CA ARG A 71 -6.74 5.05 -19.29
C ARG A 71 -5.51 4.50 -20.01
N VAL A 72 -4.43 4.22 -19.30
CA VAL A 72 -3.22 3.61 -19.89
C VAL A 72 -3.53 2.25 -20.51
N ALA A 73 -4.33 1.41 -19.85
CA ALA A 73 -4.73 0.12 -20.41
C ALA A 73 -5.53 0.30 -21.70
N HIS A 74 -6.45 1.27 -21.73
CA HIS A 74 -7.26 1.61 -22.91
C HIS A 74 -6.40 2.16 -24.05
N ASP A 75 -5.62 3.20 -23.80
CA ASP A 75 -4.84 3.91 -24.82
C ASP A 75 -3.81 3.01 -25.50
N HIS A 76 -3.33 1.99 -24.76
CA HIS A 76 -2.43 0.97 -25.30
C HIS A 76 -3.15 -0.29 -25.81
N GLY A 77 -4.50 -0.31 -25.81
CA GLY A 77 -5.33 -1.37 -26.38
C GLY A 77 -5.16 -2.72 -25.69
N LEU A 78 -5.06 -2.73 -24.36
CA LEU A 78 -4.86 -3.97 -23.59
C LEU A 78 -6.17 -4.73 -23.29
N GLU A 79 -7.34 -4.14 -23.49
CA GLU A 79 -8.64 -4.73 -23.13
C GLU A 79 -8.85 -6.15 -23.69
N PRO A 80 -8.48 -6.48 -24.95
CA PRO A 80 -8.66 -7.83 -25.47
C PRO A 80 -7.85 -8.89 -24.72
N HIS A 81 -6.76 -8.47 -24.05
CA HIS A 81 -5.87 -9.34 -23.30
C HIS A 81 -6.22 -9.48 -21.83
N LEU A 82 -7.09 -8.59 -21.31
CA LEU A 82 -7.46 -8.57 -19.88
C LEU A 82 -8.49 -9.65 -19.55
N ARG A 83 -8.29 -10.34 -18.45
CA ARG A 83 -9.21 -11.30 -17.82
C ARG A 83 -9.31 -10.91 -16.34
N LEU A 84 -10.24 -10.00 -16.06
CA LEU A 84 -10.45 -9.42 -14.73
C LEU A 84 -11.48 -10.23 -13.93
N GLY A 85 -11.44 -10.17 -12.60
CA GLY A 85 -12.27 -10.97 -11.73
C GLY A 85 -11.87 -12.44 -11.67
N VAL A 86 -10.68 -12.80 -12.18
CA VAL A 86 -10.20 -14.18 -12.25
C VAL A 86 -8.79 -14.27 -11.69
N ALA A 87 -8.63 -14.99 -10.59
CA ALA A 87 -7.32 -15.26 -10.00
C ALA A 87 -6.64 -16.47 -10.67
N VAL A 88 -5.30 -16.44 -10.75
CA VAL A 88 -4.51 -17.65 -10.99
C VAL A 88 -4.33 -18.34 -9.63
N ALA A 89 -4.95 -19.50 -9.46
CA ALA A 89 -4.87 -20.29 -8.23
C ALA A 89 -3.55 -21.08 -8.15
N SER A 90 -3.13 -21.68 -9.26
CA SER A 90 -1.86 -22.38 -9.31
C SER A 90 -1.18 -22.26 -10.68
N ALA A 91 0.15 -22.44 -10.69
CA ALA A 91 0.97 -22.52 -11.88
C ALA A 91 1.93 -23.69 -11.73
N GLN A 92 1.86 -24.67 -12.63
CA GLN A 92 2.68 -25.89 -12.61
C GLN A 92 3.47 -26.01 -13.90
N TRP A 93 4.78 -26.24 -13.79
CA TRP A 93 5.65 -26.50 -14.91
C TRP A 93 5.51 -27.96 -15.39
N ASP A 94 5.28 -28.16 -16.69
CA ASP A 94 5.29 -29.45 -17.37
C ASP A 94 6.60 -29.58 -18.15
N GLU A 95 7.54 -30.36 -17.63
CA GLU A 95 8.86 -30.55 -18.24
C GLU A 95 8.77 -31.25 -19.60
N ALA A 96 7.86 -32.22 -19.77
CA ALA A 96 7.73 -32.97 -21.02
C ALA A 96 7.22 -32.10 -22.18
N ARG A 97 6.37 -31.12 -21.87
CA ARG A 97 5.76 -30.19 -22.83
C ARG A 97 6.50 -28.85 -22.90
N ALA A 98 7.41 -28.58 -21.97
CA ALA A 98 8.08 -27.30 -21.78
C ALA A 98 7.08 -26.12 -21.70
N ARG A 99 6.03 -26.30 -20.88
CA ARG A 99 4.96 -25.32 -20.70
C ARG A 99 4.51 -25.19 -19.25
N TRP A 100 3.99 -24.07 -18.91
CA TRP A 100 3.24 -23.83 -17.70
C TRP A 100 1.79 -24.21 -17.90
N ARG A 101 1.21 -24.93 -16.94
CA ARG A 101 -0.22 -25.16 -16.78
C ARG A 101 -0.71 -24.29 -15.64
N LEU A 102 -1.62 -23.38 -15.94
CA LEU A 102 -2.24 -22.46 -14.98
C LEU A 102 -3.65 -22.95 -14.70
N VAL A 103 -4.03 -23.02 -13.43
CA VAL A 103 -5.42 -23.25 -13.00
C VAL A 103 -5.97 -21.95 -12.48
N LEU A 104 -7.11 -21.52 -12.99
CA LEU A 104 -7.78 -20.31 -12.63
C LEU A 104 -8.82 -20.54 -11.54
N SER A 105 -9.24 -19.48 -10.84
CA SER A 105 -10.22 -19.54 -9.74
C SER A 105 -11.61 -19.99 -10.18
N ASP A 106 -11.94 -19.88 -11.47
CA ASP A 106 -13.18 -20.38 -12.08
C ASP A 106 -13.07 -21.85 -12.58
N GLY A 107 -11.93 -22.49 -12.36
CA GLY A 107 -11.67 -23.87 -12.76
C GLY A 107 -11.17 -24.04 -14.19
N GLN A 108 -11.03 -22.96 -14.97
CA GLN A 108 -10.42 -23.04 -16.30
C GLN A 108 -8.92 -23.32 -16.20
N GLU A 109 -8.40 -24.00 -17.23
CA GLU A 109 -6.95 -24.25 -17.39
C GLU A 109 -6.42 -23.49 -18.60
N VAL A 110 -5.23 -22.91 -18.44
CA VAL A 110 -4.52 -22.18 -19.51
C VAL A 110 -3.08 -22.67 -19.57
N GLU A 111 -2.56 -22.87 -20.79
CA GLU A 111 -1.16 -23.22 -21.00
C GLU A 111 -0.37 -22.04 -21.57
N SER A 112 0.86 -21.87 -21.10
CA SER A 112 1.77 -20.81 -21.58
C SER A 112 3.22 -21.28 -21.56
N GLN A 113 4.06 -20.72 -22.45
CA GLN A 113 5.50 -20.93 -22.39
C GLN A 113 6.17 -20.12 -21.27
N PHE A 114 5.62 -18.96 -20.97
CA PHE A 114 6.16 -18.03 -19.99
C PHE A 114 5.07 -17.56 -19.05
N VAL A 115 5.42 -17.37 -17.80
CA VAL A 115 4.57 -16.71 -16.80
C VAL A 115 5.31 -15.51 -16.27
N ILE A 116 4.67 -14.35 -16.32
CA ILE A 116 5.17 -13.11 -15.71
C ILE A 116 4.30 -12.83 -14.49
N SER A 117 4.88 -13.02 -13.31
CA SER A 117 4.18 -12.70 -12.06
C SER A 117 4.25 -11.21 -11.77
N ALA A 118 3.09 -10.59 -11.58
CA ALA A 118 2.94 -9.19 -11.19
C ALA A 118 1.93 -9.04 -10.04
N VAL A 119 1.83 -10.05 -9.16
CA VAL A 119 0.85 -10.12 -8.07
C VAL A 119 1.06 -9.07 -6.97
N GLY A 120 2.20 -8.38 -6.97
CA GLY A 120 2.54 -7.33 -6.01
C GLY A 120 2.89 -7.87 -4.63
N LEU A 121 3.14 -6.94 -3.68
CA LEU A 121 3.52 -7.25 -2.30
C LEU A 121 2.32 -7.21 -1.33
N PHE A 122 1.24 -6.55 -1.71
CA PHE A 122 0.07 -6.31 -0.85
C PHE A 122 -1.08 -7.27 -1.20
N GLY A 123 -0.74 -8.54 -1.40
CA GLY A 123 -1.66 -9.59 -1.84
C GLY A 123 -2.55 -10.15 -0.72
N ALA A 124 -2.01 -10.32 0.48
CA ALA A 124 -2.68 -10.94 1.62
C ALA A 124 -2.63 -10.02 2.85
N PRO A 125 -3.77 -9.47 3.30
CA PRO A 125 -3.86 -8.74 4.57
C PRO A 125 -3.52 -9.65 5.75
N VAL A 126 -2.92 -9.09 6.80
CA VAL A 126 -2.59 -9.82 8.02
C VAL A 126 -3.64 -9.53 9.10
N THR A 127 -4.38 -10.56 9.49
CA THR A 127 -5.21 -10.50 10.71
C THR A 127 -4.34 -10.92 11.89
N PRO A 128 -4.19 -10.08 12.92
CA PRO A 128 -3.35 -10.39 14.06
C PRO A 128 -4.02 -11.46 14.95
N GLU A 129 -3.21 -12.32 15.57
CA GLU A 129 -3.69 -13.24 16.60
C GLU A 129 -3.87 -12.47 17.93
N ILE A 130 -5.07 -11.97 18.17
CA ILE A 130 -5.47 -11.31 19.42
C ILE A 130 -6.55 -12.17 20.08
N ALA A 131 -6.31 -12.55 21.34
CA ALA A 131 -7.28 -13.34 22.10
C ALA A 131 -8.66 -12.65 22.11
N GLY A 132 -9.70 -13.39 21.76
CA GLY A 132 -11.08 -12.92 21.78
C GLY A 132 -11.51 -12.01 20.62
N LEU A 133 -10.64 -11.72 19.65
CA LEU A 133 -11.02 -10.89 18.49
C LEU A 133 -12.18 -11.48 17.68
N ASP A 134 -12.27 -12.81 17.60
CA ASP A 134 -13.35 -13.56 16.95
C ASP A 134 -14.66 -13.57 17.74
N ALA A 135 -14.61 -13.22 19.03
CA ALA A 135 -15.77 -13.11 19.91
C ALA A 135 -16.28 -11.67 20.09
N PHE A 136 -15.66 -10.72 19.40
CA PHE A 136 -16.12 -9.33 19.43
C PHE A 136 -17.48 -9.20 18.74
N GLU A 137 -18.45 -8.55 19.41
CA GLU A 137 -19.83 -8.43 18.93
C GLU A 137 -20.07 -7.21 18.03
N GLY A 138 -19.09 -6.28 17.95
CA GLY A 138 -19.12 -5.12 17.06
C GLY A 138 -18.61 -5.43 15.66
N THR A 139 -18.33 -4.37 14.90
CA THR A 139 -17.82 -4.49 13.54
C THR A 139 -16.31 -4.64 13.52
N VAL A 140 -15.77 -5.61 12.76
CA VAL A 140 -14.32 -5.77 12.53
C VAL A 140 -14.07 -5.81 11.03
N PHE A 141 -13.13 -5.00 10.55
CA PHE A 141 -12.63 -5.09 9.17
C PHE A 141 -11.17 -4.66 9.05
N HIS A 142 -10.52 -5.14 8.00
CA HIS A 142 -9.15 -4.73 7.68
C HIS A 142 -9.15 -3.50 6.77
N SER A 143 -8.20 -2.58 6.94
CA SER A 143 -8.09 -1.36 6.12
C SER A 143 -7.97 -1.65 4.61
N ALA A 144 -7.42 -2.81 4.23
CA ALA A 144 -7.36 -3.28 2.84
C ALA A 144 -8.72 -3.71 2.26
N GLU A 145 -9.70 -3.90 3.10
CA GLU A 145 -11.06 -4.35 2.79
C GLU A 145 -12.05 -3.40 3.48
N TRP A 146 -11.90 -2.10 3.17
CA TRP A 146 -12.66 -1.04 3.82
C TRP A 146 -14.16 -1.25 3.64
N ASN A 147 -14.88 -1.30 4.78
CA ASN A 147 -16.32 -1.48 4.78
C ASN A 147 -17.03 -0.13 4.55
N HIS A 148 -17.35 0.17 3.28
CA HIS A 148 -18.03 1.41 2.91
C HIS A 148 -19.51 1.46 3.31
N ASP A 149 -20.11 0.32 3.65
CA ASP A 149 -21.51 0.24 4.08
C ASP A 149 -21.66 0.49 5.58
N HIS A 150 -20.54 0.60 6.33
CA HIS A 150 -20.52 0.83 7.77
C HIS A 150 -20.25 2.29 8.08
N ASP A 151 -21.15 2.92 8.83
CA ASP A 151 -21.06 4.33 9.25
C ASP A 151 -20.34 4.43 10.60
N LEU A 152 -19.20 5.10 10.63
CA LEU A 152 -18.40 5.33 11.85
C LEU A 152 -18.87 6.53 12.66
N HIS A 153 -19.91 7.27 12.21
CA HIS A 153 -20.35 8.48 12.85
C HIS A 153 -20.90 8.23 14.27
N GLY A 154 -20.27 8.88 15.25
CA GLY A 154 -20.64 8.75 16.66
C GLY A 154 -20.24 7.44 17.32
N GLU A 155 -19.44 6.59 16.65
CA GLU A 155 -18.93 5.35 17.20
C GLU A 155 -17.62 5.52 17.98
N ARG A 156 -17.34 4.59 18.87
CA ARG A 156 -16.06 4.39 19.54
C ARG A 156 -15.26 3.40 18.71
N VAL A 157 -14.18 3.85 18.13
CA VAL A 157 -13.40 3.09 17.15
C VAL A 157 -12.02 2.76 17.69
N ALA A 158 -11.61 1.50 17.58
CA ALA A 158 -10.23 1.07 17.78
C ALA A 158 -9.53 0.87 16.44
N VAL A 159 -8.39 1.54 16.24
CA VAL A 159 -7.50 1.31 15.10
C VAL A 159 -6.28 0.54 15.59
N ILE A 160 -6.12 -0.70 15.13
CA ILE A 160 -4.97 -1.54 15.52
C ILE A 160 -3.88 -1.43 14.46
N GLY A 161 -2.83 -0.67 14.78
CA GLY A 161 -1.72 -0.33 13.90
C GLY A 161 -1.64 1.16 13.58
N SER A 162 -0.42 1.66 13.36
CA SER A 162 -0.09 3.06 13.13
C SER A 162 0.84 3.26 11.92
N ALA A 163 0.78 2.34 10.94
CA ALA A 163 1.58 2.41 9.72
C ALA A 163 0.83 3.15 8.59
N ALA A 164 1.28 2.97 7.34
CA ALA A 164 0.89 3.78 6.19
C ALA A 164 -0.63 3.99 6.03
N SER A 165 -1.44 2.93 6.17
CA SER A 165 -2.89 3.08 6.04
C SER A 165 -3.47 3.94 7.17
N ALA A 166 -3.10 3.65 8.44
CA ALA A 166 -3.58 4.41 9.59
C ALA A 166 -3.19 5.88 9.53
N VAL A 167 -1.96 6.19 9.12
CA VAL A 167 -1.50 7.59 8.96
C VAL A 167 -2.38 8.39 8.00
N GLN A 168 -3.00 7.72 7.03
CA GLN A 168 -3.87 8.36 6.05
C GLN A 168 -5.34 8.42 6.49
N PHE A 169 -5.93 7.31 6.97
CA PHE A 169 -7.37 7.32 7.28
C PHE A 169 -7.70 7.84 8.69
N VAL A 170 -6.81 7.73 9.68
CA VAL A 170 -7.05 8.23 11.05
C VAL A 170 -7.44 9.72 11.07
N PRO A 171 -6.74 10.62 10.36
CA PRO A 171 -7.15 12.03 10.28
C PRO A 171 -8.53 12.25 9.68
N GLU A 172 -8.92 11.40 8.73
CA GLU A 172 -10.18 11.53 8.00
C GLU A 172 -11.37 11.05 8.84
N ILE A 173 -11.22 9.97 9.62
CA ILE A 173 -12.31 9.43 10.46
C ILE A 173 -12.40 10.09 11.85
N ALA A 174 -11.32 10.66 12.36
CA ALA A 174 -11.31 11.28 13.70
C ALA A 174 -12.38 12.36 13.93
N PRO A 175 -12.76 13.20 12.94
CA PRO A 175 -13.84 14.17 13.10
C PRO A 175 -15.23 13.56 13.29
N GLU A 176 -15.46 12.33 12.81
CA GLU A 176 -16.77 11.68 12.74
C GLU A 176 -17.02 10.75 13.93
N THR A 177 -15.97 10.22 14.54
CA THR A 177 -16.07 9.26 15.65
C THR A 177 -16.35 9.95 16.99
N GLU A 178 -17.09 9.30 17.88
CA GLU A 178 -17.23 9.73 19.27
C GLU A 178 -15.90 9.65 20.01
N GLN A 179 -15.22 8.49 19.88
CA GLN A 179 -13.91 8.23 20.46
C GLN A 179 -13.07 7.39 19.52
N LEU A 180 -11.81 7.77 19.31
CA LEU A 180 -10.86 7.06 18.47
C LEU A 180 -9.64 6.62 19.28
N HIS A 181 -9.44 5.31 19.43
CA HIS A 181 -8.27 4.72 20.08
C HIS A 181 -7.30 4.20 19.02
N VAL A 182 -6.11 4.81 18.93
CA VAL A 182 -5.07 4.39 17.98
C VAL A 182 -4.01 3.58 18.70
N PHE A 183 -3.97 2.27 18.44
CA PHE A 183 -3.02 1.35 19.05
C PHE A 183 -1.72 1.31 18.26
N GLN A 184 -0.66 1.82 18.87
CA GLN A 184 0.67 1.90 18.30
C GLN A 184 1.66 1.02 19.06
N ARG A 185 2.24 0.03 18.37
CA ARG A 185 3.33 -0.79 18.94
C ARG A 185 4.69 -0.09 18.84
N THR A 186 4.96 0.56 17.75
CA THR A 186 6.25 1.23 17.48
C THR A 186 5.96 2.50 16.67
N PRO A 187 6.50 3.66 17.06
CA PRO A 187 6.31 4.90 16.31
C PRO A 187 7.01 4.85 14.95
N ASN A 188 6.55 5.70 14.02
CA ASN A 188 7.14 5.88 12.70
C ASN A 188 7.59 7.32 12.52
N TRP A 189 8.60 7.52 11.67
CA TRP A 189 8.97 8.84 11.19
C TRP A 189 7.86 9.40 10.29
N ILE A 190 7.36 10.58 10.63
CA ILE A 190 6.26 11.26 9.92
C ILE A 190 6.76 12.62 9.42
N PRO A 191 7.56 12.66 8.35
CA PRO A 191 7.94 13.92 7.73
C PRO A 191 6.69 14.64 7.18
N PRO A 192 6.72 15.99 7.15
CA PRO A 192 5.62 16.76 6.59
C PRO A 192 5.44 16.47 5.10
N LYS A 193 4.21 16.40 4.67
CA LYS A 193 3.83 16.18 3.27
C LYS A 193 3.27 17.49 2.72
N GLN A 194 4.03 18.16 1.86
CA GLN A 194 3.57 19.34 1.15
C GLN A 194 2.77 18.88 -0.07
N SER A 195 1.47 19.13 -0.07
CA SER A 195 0.55 18.67 -1.11
C SER A 195 -0.34 19.82 -1.58
N GLU A 196 0.29 20.83 -2.22
CA GLU A 196 -0.50 21.87 -2.88
C GLU A 196 -1.07 21.35 -4.20
N PRO A 197 -2.37 21.61 -4.46
CA PRO A 197 -2.97 21.26 -5.75
C PRO A 197 -2.29 21.98 -6.92
N TYR A 198 -2.17 21.32 -8.04
CA TYR A 198 -1.74 21.99 -9.26
C TYR A 198 -2.82 22.92 -9.78
N THR A 199 -2.42 24.15 -10.12
CA THR A 199 -3.32 25.12 -10.78
C THR A 199 -3.61 24.70 -12.24
N GLU A 200 -4.71 25.17 -12.79
CA GLU A 200 -5.01 24.92 -14.21
C GLU A 200 -3.95 25.50 -15.15
N GLU A 201 -3.29 26.59 -14.76
CA GLU A 201 -2.17 27.18 -15.51
C GLU A 201 -0.96 26.23 -15.52
N GLN A 202 -0.65 25.58 -14.40
CA GLN A 202 0.43 24.58 -14.32
C GLN A 202 0.11 23.36 -15.20
N LYS A 203 -1.10 22.84 -15.13
CA LYS A 203 -1.53 21.70 -15.96
C LYS A 203 -1.47 22.05 -17.44
N GLU A 204 -1.98 23.23 -17.82
CA GLU A 204 -1.92 23.69 -19.22
C GLU A 204 -0.48 23.85 -19.68
N THR A 205 0.41 24.31 -18.81
CA THR A 205 1.85 24.40 -19.10
C THR A 205 2.43 23.00 -19.35
N PHE A 206 2.09 22.01 -18.53
CA PHE A 206 2.54 20.63 -18.74
C PHE A 206 1.98 20.00 -20.03
N ARG A 207 0.74 20.33 -20.40
CA ARG A 207 0.17 19.87 -21.69
C ARG A 207 0.90 20.45 -22.90
N ARG A 208 1.26 21.74 -22.82
CA ARG A 208 1.94 22.45 -23.94
C ARG A 208 3.43 22.17 -24.03
N GLN A 209 4.07 21.87 -22.91
CA GLN A 209 5.51 21.68 -22.78
C GLN A 209 5.78 20.36 -22.02
N PRO A 210 5.58 19.20 -22.68
CA PRO A 210 5.78 17.88 -22.03
C PRO A 210 7.20 17.64 -21.52
N GLU A 211 8.17 18.34 -22.08
CA GLU A 211 9.57 18.34 -21.63
C GLU A 211 9.72 18.82 -20.18
N LEU A 212 8.87 19.73 -19.71
CA LEU A 212 8.88 20.17 -18.30
C LEU A 212 8.47 19.06 -17.33
N LEU A 213 7.55 18.19 -17.74
CA LEU A 213 7.21 16.99 -16.94
C LEU A 213 8.39 16.01 -16.87
N ALA A 214 9.08 15.81 -17.99
CA ALA A 214 10.24 14.94 -18.03
C ALA A 214 11.38 15.51 -17.17
N GLU A 215 11.63 16.81 -17.24
CA GLU A 215 12.61 17.53 -16.41
C GLU A 215 12.22 17.46 -14.90
N ALA A 216 10.96 17.72 -14.58
CA ALA A 216 10.47 17.62 -13.19
C ALA A 216 10.64 16.21 -12.64
N ARG A 217 10.36 15.17 -13.44
CA ARG A 217 10.59 13.76 -13.10
C ARG A 217 12.07 13.48 -12.82
N GLU A 218 12.97 13.93 -13.69
CA GLU A 218 14.41 13.71 -13.55
C GLU A 218 14.98 14.44 -12.33
N ASN A 219 14.60 15.70 -12.14
CA ASN A 219 15.02 16.49 -10.99
C ASN A 219 14.57 15.86 -9.66
N LEU A 220 13.33 15.38 -9.61
CA LEU A 220 12.81 14.71 -8.42
C LEU A 220 13.48 13.34 -8.19
N PHE A 221 13.73 12.58 -9.25
CA PHE A 221 14.47 11.33 -9.15
C PHE A 221 15.85 11.57 -8.54
N ASN A 222 16.60 12.54 -9.07
CA ASN A 222 17.93 12.90 -8.59
C ASN A 222 17.90 13.41 -7.14
N LEU A 223 16.87 14.16 -6.75
CA LEU A 223 16.69 14.61 -5.37
C LEU A 223 16.48 13.41 -4.43
N ILE A 224 15.60 12.48 -4.81
CA ILE A 224 15.33 11.28 -4.02
C ILE A 224 16.58 10.41 -3.89
N GLU A 225 17.31 10.19 -4.99
CA GLU A 225 18.59 9.46 -4.97
C GLU A 225 19.60 10.12 -4.03
N THR A 226 19.62 11.45 -3.96
CA THR A 226 20.53 12.19 -3.07
C THR A 226 20.10 12.09 -1.60
N VAL A 227 18.81 12.29 -1.31
CA VAL A 227 18.27 12.32 0.06
C VAL A 227 18.18 10.93 0.66
N LEU A 228 17.76 9.93 -0.14
CA LEU A 228 17.64 8.55 0.29
C LEU A 228 18.86 7.70 0.03
N ASN A 229 20.00 8.33 -0.30
CA ASN A 229 21.26 7.62 -0.42
C ASN A 229 21.76 7.18 0.97
N TYR A 230 21.42 5.95 1.34
CA TYR A 230 21.85 5.35 2.61
C TYR A 230 23.37 5.22 2.76
N LEU A 231 24.14 5.42 1.70
CA LEU A 231 25.60 5.40 1.71
C LEU A 231 26.20 6.77 2.06
N GLU A 232 25.40 7.84 2.02
CA GLU A 232 25.83 9.19 2.41
C GLU A 232 25.05 9.69 3.64
N PRO A 233 25.67 9.75 4.82
CA PRO A 233 24.98 10.02 6.09
C PRO A 233 24.24 11.36 6.16
N GLY A 234 24.61 12.35 5.35
CA GLY A 234 24.09 13.73 5.46
C GLY A 234 22.62 13.90 5.04
N GLY A 235 22.17 13.19 3.98
CA GLY A 235 20.82 13.35 3.45
C GLY A 235 19.74 12.86 4.40
N LEU A 236 19.93 11.68 4.98
CA LEU A 236 18.98 11.12 5.97
C LEU A 236 18.94 11.95 7.26
N GLN A 237 20.06 12.52 7.69
CA GLN A 237 20.10 13.39 8.88
C GLN A 237 19.24 14.64 8.67
N MET A 238 19.35 15.29 7.51
CA MET A 238 18.50 16.46 7.20
C MET A 238 17.00 16.11 7.17
N ALA A 239 16.66 14.96 6.60
CA ALA A 239 15.28 14.49 6.58
C ALA A 239 14.78 14.12 7.98
N GLU A 240 15.62 13.55 8.84
CA GLU A 240 15.32 13.25 10.23
C GLU A 240 15.10 14.55 11.03
N ASP A 241 15.97 15.54 10.89
CA ASP A 241 15.86 16.82 11.58
C ASP A 241 14.54 17.54 11.20
N ALA A 242 14.21 17.58 9.89
CA ALA A 242 12.94 18.14 9.43
C ALA A 242 11.71 17.38 9.96
N ALA A 243 11.80 16.04 10.03
CA ALA A 243 10.73 15.24 10.61
C ALA A 243 10.59 15.44 12.12
N ARG A 244 11.69 15.68 12.85
CA ARG A 244 11.66 15.99 14.30
C ARG A 244 10.89 17.27 14.58
N GLU A 245 11.09 18.31 13.77
CA GLU A 245 10.33 19.56 13.89
C GLU A 245 8.81 19.34 13.69
N ALA A 246 8.42 18.41 12.82
CA ALA A 246 7.02 18.10 12.59
C ALA A 246 6.29 17.57 13.84
N PHE A 247 7.00 16.88 14.76
CA PHE A 247 6.39 16.38 15.99
C PHE A 247 6.02 17.49 16.98
N GLU A 248 6.61 18.68 16.86
CA GLU A 248 6.28 19.83 17.72
C GLU A 248 4.83 20.31 17.59
N VAL A 249 4.12 19.89 16.54
CA VAL A 249 2.68 20.17 16.39
C VAL A 249 1.82 19.48 17.44
N VAL A 250 2.31 18.38 18.05
CA VAL A 250 1.62 17.63 19.09
C VAL A 250 1.76 18.39 20.42
N GLU A 251 0.65 18.87 20.96
CA GLU A 251 0.63 19.77 22.13
C GLU A 251 1.01 19.04 23.43
N ASP A 252 0.47 17.82 23.64
CA ASP A 252 0.79 17.00 24.82
C ASP A 252 2.19 16.41 24.71
N PRO A 253 3.13 16.76 25.64
CA PRO A 253 4.51 16.28 25.60
C PRO A 253 4.65 14.77 25.81
N GLU A 254 3.75 14.12 26.55
CA GLU A 254 3.78 12.67 26.74
C GLU A 254 3.31 11.94 25.50
N VAL A 255 2.28 12.44 24.83
CA VAL A 255 1.83 11.90 23.53
C VAL A 255 2.90 12.13 22.46
N ARG A 256 3.48 13.35 22.40
CA ARG A 256 4.59 13.67 21.50
C ARG A 256 5.76 12.70 21.67
N LYS A 257 6.17 12.44 22.92
CA LYS A 257 7.23 11.50 23.22
C LYS A 257 6.93 10.09 22.74
N LYS A 258 5.69 9.61 22.92
CA LYS A 258 5.25 8.29 22.46
C LYS A 258 5.17 8.18 20.93
N LEU A 259 4.89 9.27 20.23
CA LEU A 259 4.87 9.34 18.77
C LEU A 259 6.26 9.46 18.15
N THR A 260 7.23 10.02 18.88
CA THR A 260 8.59 10.26 18.37
C THR A 260 9.38 8.95 18.31
N PRO A 261 9.93 8.55 17.14
CA PRO A 261 10.75 7.36 17.03
C PRO A 261 12.07 7.45 17.81
N ASP A 262 12.51 6.32 18.36
CA ASP A 262 13.81 6.13 19.01
C ASP A 262 14.85 5.42 18.11
N HIS A 263 14.47 5.10 16.88
CA HIS A 263 15.32 4.48 15.87
C HIS A 263 15.69 5.47 14.75
N PRO A 264 16.83 5.29 14.05
CA PRO A 264 17.21 6.16 12.94
C PRO A 264 16.16 6.18 11.80
N MET A 265 16.02 7.32 11.14
CA MET A 265 15.23 7.39 9.91
C MET A 265 15.80 6.42 8.87
N GLY A 266 14.93 5.72 8.14
CA GLY A 266 15.32 4.71 7.17
C GLY A 266 15.40 3.29 7.74
N ALA A 267 15.45 3.09 9.06
CA ALA A 267 15.30 1.76 9.65
C ALA A 267 13.90 1.15 9.40
N LYS A 268 12.92 2.04 9.22
CA LYS A 268 11.58 1.76 8.69
C LYS A 268 11.26 2.81 7.62
N ARG A 269 10.35 2.47 6.68
CA ARG A 269 9.86 3.43 5.69
C ARG A 269 9.25 4.64 6.40
N PRO A 270 9.70 5.89 6.15
CA PRO A 270 9.04 7.08 6.65
C PRO A 270 7.66 7.25 5.99
N LEU A 271 6.71 7.82 6.72
CA LEU A 271 5.30 7.94 6.32
C LEU A 271 4.91 9.41 6.25
N ALA A 272 4.97 10.02 5.07
CA ALA A 272 4.71 11.45 4.93
C ALA A 272 3.25 11.80 5.22
N SER A 273 3.02 12.76 6.13
CA SER A 273 1.70 13.30 6.43
C SER A 273 1.79 14.67 7.09
N SER A 274 0.90 15.58 6.70
CA SER A 274 0.74 16.88 7.38
C SER A 274 -0.50 16.94 8.29
N LYS A 275 -1.26 15.82 8.38
CA LYS A 275 -2.51 15.77 9.17
C LYS A 275 -2.41 14.84 10.39
N TYR A 276 -1.64 13.75 10.29
CA TYR A 276 -1.67 12.66 11.26
C TYR A 276 -1.25 13.09 12.68
N LEU A 277 -0.11 13.77 12.81
CA LEU A 277 0.41 14.17 14.13
C LEU A 277 -0.53 15.13 14.84
N GLN A 278 -1.06 16.13 14.14
CA GLN A 278 -2.00 17.11 14.73
C GLN A 278 -3.35 16.49 15.12
N THR A 279 -3.71 15.32 14.57
CA THR A 279 -4.93 14.62 14.93
C THR A 279 -4.95 14.22 16.41
N PHE A 280 -3.78 13.98 17.02
CA PHE A 280 -3.65 13.65 18.44
C PHE A 280 -3.86 14.84 19.39
N ASN A 281 -4.07 16.07 18.89
CA ASN A 281 -4.51 17.21 19.70
C ASN A 281 -6.04 17.23 19.89
N ARG A 282 -6.78 16.34 19.21
CA ARG A 282 -8.24 16.23 19.38
C ARG A 282 -8.57 15.52 20.68
N GLN A 283 -9.59 16.02 21.40
CA GLN A 283 -10.03 15.46 22.67
C GLN A 283 -10.60 14.03 22.55
N ASN A 284 -11.12 13.68 21.37
CA ASN A 284 -11.68 12.37 21.09
C ASN A 284 -10.66 11.37 20.51
N VAL A 285 -9.36 11.67 20.49
CA VAL A 285 -8.32 10.78 19.95
C VAL A 285 -7.33 10.41 21.04
N GLU A 286 -7.20 9.13 21.32
CA GLU A 286 -6.25 8.57 22.29
C GLU A 286 -5.17 7.75 21.58
N LEU A 287 -3.90 8.04 21.86
CA LEU A 287 -2.79 7.17 21.49
C LEU A 287 -2.57 6.11 22.56
N VAL A 288 -2.71 4.84 22.20
CA VAL A 288 -2.50 3.69 23.09
C VAL A 288 -1.22 2.96 22.69
N THR A 289 -0.26 2.90 23.59
CA THR A 289 1.04 2.22 23.37
C THR A 289 1.18 0.93 24.17
N GLU A 290 0.25 0.68 25.08
CA GLU A 290 0.22 -0.54 25.88
C GLU A 290 -0.21 -1.73 24.99
N PRO A 291 0.43 -2.91 25.13
CA PRO A 291 0.08 -4.10 24.37
C PRO A 291 -1.39 -4.50 24.61
N ILE A 292 -2.11 -4.85 23.55
CA ILE A 292 -3.43 -5.47 23.65
C ILE A 292 -3.23 -6.89 24.18
N THR A 293 -3.97 -7.26 25.23
CA THR A 293 -3.97 -8.61 25.83
C THR A 293 -5.15 -9.44 25.37
N GLU A 294 -6.31 -8.81 25.23
CA GLU A 294 -7.53 -9.47 24.75
C GLU A 294 -8.52 -8.45 24.18
N VAL A 295 -9.44 -8.96 23.40
CA VAL A 295 -10.68 -8.29 22.98
C VAL A 295 -11.84 -9.05 23.61
N THR A 296 -12.78 -8.34 24.21
CA THR A 296 -14.03 -8.92 24.74
C THR A 296 -15.19 -8.65 23.76
N ALA A 297 -16.39 -8.95 24.13
CA ALA A 297 -17.58 -8.69 23.31
C ALA A 297 -17.69 -7.23 22.84
N ASN A 298 -17.21 -6.26 23.63
CA ASN A 298 -17.37 -4.83 23.36
C ASN A 298 -16.21 -3.94 23.89
N GLU A 299 -15.08 -4.54 24.28
CA GLU A 299 -13.92 -3.77 24.81
C GLU A 299 -12.60 -4.31 24.28
N VAL A 300 -11.61 -3.43 24.14
CA VAL A 300 -10.21 -3.79 23.98
C VAL A 300 -9.50 -3.61 25.32
N VAL A 301 -8.83 -4.65 25.80
CA VAL A 301 -8.09 -4.69 27.08
C VAL A 301 -6.59 -4.63 26.82
N THR A 302 -5.90 -3.80 27.57
CA THR A 302 -4.43 -3.63 27.48
C THR A 302 -3.72 -4.19 28.71
N ALA A 303 -2.40 -4.39 28.60
CA ALA A 303 -1.56 -5.06 29.61
C ALA A 303 -1.52 -4.33 30.97
N ASP A 304 -1.80 -3.04 30.99
CA ASP A 304 -1.95 -2.23 32.21
C ASP A 304 -3.34 -2.44 32.89
N GLY A 305 -4.20 -3.28 32.33
CA GLY A 305 -5.55 -3.56 32.80
C GLY A 305 -6.61 -2.54 32.38
N ALA A 306 -6.24 -1.55 31.58
CA ALA A 306 -7.21 -0.58 31.06
C ALA A 306 -8.15 -1.25 30.06
N LYS A 307 -9.42 -0.85 30.10
CA LYS A 307 -10.50 -1.34 29.23
C LYS A 307 -11.06 -0.18 28.43
N ARG A 308 -11.13 -0.34 27.13
CA ARG A 308 -11.68 0.65 26.21
C ARG A 308 -12.87 0.07 25.49
N ALA A 309 -14.03 0.63 25.79
CA ALA A 309 -15.27 0.23 25.12
C ALA A 309 -15.21 0.70 23.66
N VAL A 310 -15.51 -0.20 22.73
CA VAL A 310 -15.47 0.06 21.30
C VAL A 310 -16.63 -0.59 20.58
N ASP A 311 -17.09 0.04 19.50
CA ASP A 311 -18.18 -0.44 18.65
C ASP A 311 -17.61 -1.03 17.35
N THR A 312 -16.45 -0.50 16.91
CA THR A 312 -15.75 -0.95 15.70
C THR A 312 -14.25 -1.11 15.92
N ILE A 313 -13.68 -2.17 15.33
CA ILE A 313 -12.22 -2.42 15.27
C ILE A 313 -11.76 -2.39 13.82
N ILE A 314 -10.83 -1.48 13.50
CA ILE A 314 -10.20 -1.39 12.18
C ILE A 314 -8.78 -1.94 12.28
N LEU A 315 -8.50 -3.02 11.54
CA LEU A 315 -7.19 -3.62 11.47
C LEU A 315 -6.32 -2.90 10.42
N ALA A 316 -5.34 -2.12 10.88
CA ALA A 316 -4.31 -1.48 10.06
C ALA A 316 -2.97 -2.22 10.19
N THR A 317 -3.03 -3.54 10.20
CA THR A 317 -1.94 -4.47 10.54
C THR A 317 -1.07 -4.87 9.35
N GLY A 318 -1.38 -4.33 8.17
CA GLY A 318 -0.57 -4.50 6.97
C GLY A 318 -0.78 -5.81 6.24
N TYR A 319 0.28 -6.27 5.55
CA TYR A 319 0.23 -7.39 4.62
C TYR A 319 1.37 -8.37 4.87
N GLU A 320 1.20 -9.60 4.41
CA GLU A 320 2.20 -10.67 4.43
C GLU A 320 3.28 -10.43 3.36
N THR A 321 4.13 -9.43 3.58
CA THR A 321 5.12 -8.99 2.58
C THR A 321 6.35 -9.89 2.48
N GLN A 322 6.56 -10.79 3.44
CA GLN A 322 7.73 -11.70 3.44
C GLN A 322 7.50 -12.98 2.64
N LYS A 323 6.25 -13.36 2.43
CA LYS A 323 5.88 -14.56 1.68
C LYS A 323 5.53 -14.20 0.23
N PHE A 324 6.56 -13.94 -0.56
CA PHE A 324 6.37 -13.63 -1.99
C PHE A 324 5.62 -14.76 -2.70
N LEU A 325 4.71 -14.40 -3.60
CA LEU A 325 3.88 -15.34 -4.37
C LEU A 325 2.97 -16.25 -3.52
N SER A 326 2.78 -16.00 -2.22
CA SER A 326 1.92 -16.82 -1.36
C SER A 326 0.46 -16.91 -1.82
N VAL A 327 0.04 -16.01 -2.69
CA VAL A 327 -1.33 -15.98 -3.26
C VAL A 327 -1.49 -16.90 -4.49
N VAL A 328 -0.42 -17.56 -4.96
CA VAL A 328 -0.43 -18.49 -6.09
C VAL A 328 0.39 -19.73 -5.72
N ASP A 329 -0.15 -20.94 -5.86
CA ASP A 329 0.62 -22.18 -5.67
C ASP A 329 1.48 -22.45 -6.92
N VAL A 330 2.77 -22.12 -6.85
CA VAL A 330 3.71 -22.27 -7.96
C VAL A 330 4.58 -23.50 -7.74
N THR A 331 4.53 -24.43 -8.69
CA THR A 331 5.34 -25.65 -8.71
C THR A 331 6.21 -25.67 -9.96
N GLY A 332 7.51 -25.66 -9.78
CA GLY A 332 8.52 -25.70 -10.84
C GLY A 332 8.94 -27.12 -11.22
N ARG A 333 10.19 -27.25 -11.72
CA ARG A 333 10.81 -28.52 -12.10
C ARG A 333 10.88 -29.46 -10.92
N ASP A 334 10.83 -30.77 -11.21
CA ASP A 334 10.93 -31.86 -10.23
C ASP A 334 9.91 -31.74 -9.07
N GLY A 335 8.83 -30.96 -9.27
CA GLY A 335 7.79 -30.77 -8.27
C GLY A 335 8.18 -29.80 -7.14
N LEU A 336 9.25 -29.01 -7.29
CA LEU A 336 9.70 -28.04 -6.30
C LEU A 336 8.70 -26.88 -6.19
N LYS A 337 8.14 -26.66 -5.01
CA LYS A 337 7.29 -25.52 -4.74
C LYS A 337 8.13 -24.27 -4.47
N ILE A 338 7.73 -23.14 -5.03
CA ILE A 338 8.46 -21.89 -4.85
C ILE A 338 8.46 -21.44 -3.38
N GLY A 339 7.38 -21.71 -2.65
CA GLY A 339 7.31 -21.42 -1.21
C GLY A 339 8.37 -22.15 -0.39
N ASP A 340 8.65 -23.43 -0.73
CA ASP A 340 9.68 -24.22 -0.07
C ASP A 340 11.08 -23.75 -0.47
N ALA A 341 11.28 -23.44 -1.76
CA ALA A 341 12.55 -22.91 -2.27
C ALA A 341 12.92 -21.56 -1.65
N TRP A 342 11.91 -20.74 -1.33
CA TRP A 342 12.06 -19.40 -0.79
C TRP A 342 11.81 -19.31 0.74
N GLU A 343 11.82 -20.43 1.46
CA GLU A 343 11.62 -20.45 2.92
C GLU A 343 12.56 -19.48 3.67
N LYS A 344 13.80 -19.34 3.20
CA LYS A 344 14.80 -18.44 3.79
C LYS A 344 14.82 -17.03 3.18
N GLY A 345 13.96 -16.78 2.21
CA GLY A 345 13.87 -15.54 1.46
C GLY A 345 13.85 -15.77 -0.05
N PRO A 346 13.28 -14.83 -0.80
CA PRO A 346 13.19 -14.96 -2.26
C PRO A 346 14.56 -14.83 -2.93
N GLU A 347 14.86 -15.75 -3.84
CA GLU A 347 16.06 -15.72 -4.67
C GLU A 347 15.66 -15.63 -6.14
N ALA A 348 16.22 -14.68 -6.86
CA ALA A 348 15.96 -14.50 -8.28
C ALA A 348 17.18 -13.91 -9.00
N TYR A 349 17.42 -14.34 -10.23
CA TYR A 349 18.46 -13.78 -11.07
C TYR A 349 18.14 -12.31 -11.38
N PHE A 350 19.05 -11.41 -11.01
CA PHE A 350 18.85 -9.97 -11.00
C PHE A 350 17.55 -9.51 -10.28
N GLY A 351 17.04 -10.29 -9.35
CA GLY A 351 15.80 -9.99 -8.63
C GLY A 351 14.52 -10.08 -9.47
N VAL A 352 14.56 -10.62 -10.69
CA VAL A 352 13.43 -10.60 -11.63
C VAL A 352 13.05 -11.93 -12.25
N THR A 353 13.97 -12.92 -12.31
CA THR A 353 13.68 -14.23 -12.90
C THR A 353 14.17 -15.36 -12.02
N THR A 354 13.45 -16.46 -12.03
CA THR A 354 13.88 -17.74 -11.44
C THR A 354 13.73 -18.83 -12.47
N SER A 355 14.64 -19.79 -12.45
CA SER A 355 14.59 -21.00 -13.30
C SER A 355 14.36 -22.21 -12.40
N GLY A 356 13.55 -23.15 -12.85
CA GLY A 356 13.33 -24.42 -12.14
C GLY A 356 11.89 -24.77 -11.99
#